data_1f14617a5dca21734d4dd8efa9618b09
#
_entry.id   1f14617a5dca21734d4dd8efa9618b09
#
_cell.length_a   1.000
_cell.length_b   1.000
_cell.length_c   1.000
_cell.angle_alpha   90.00
_cell.angle_beta   90.00
_cell.angle_gamma   90.00
#
_symmetry.space_group_name_H-M   'P 1'
#
loop_
_entity.id
_entity.type
_entity.pdbx_description
1 polymer ?
#
loop_
_entity_poly.entity_id
_entity_poly.type
_entity_poly.pdbx_seq_one_letter_code
_entity_poly.pdbx_strand_id
1 'polypeptide(L)'
;MKQSAILITYDRADDVKEALALCDTAGYQVIKIIKHKYLNKSKYGLGEGKVEELKEFVSSKKPDVIIFDEILKPSQNYNLASKLKTNILDREALILEIFERNATSAESKLQIKMAELRYEMSRAKEKVRLAKMGEQPGFMGIGKFEVDVYTNDIKNRMTNIKSKLVKAGKQRALHRQGRDRIGFKIISLAGYTSAGKTTLFNTLTGETREENPKLFTTLSTTTRKIKISEIDVLISDTVGFISNLPAYMIEAFKSTLEELTYTNAVILVIDISDPILELQKKFRSCMRVLEELGVDYNKIIFALNKSDLTSHDEILSKVDILGLKENKKWLYISAVTGKNLDQLKELLSVVLKNEPMIKKKNEIIKKEIEINYED
;
A
#
# COMPACT_ATOMS: atom_id res chain seq x y z
N MET A 1 -20.34 -17.31 -1.69
CA MET A 1 -21.07 -16.05 -1.40
C MET A 1 -20.09 -15.02 -0.85
N LYS A 2 -20.28 -13.73 -1.14
CA LYS A 2 -19.48 -12.68 -0.47
C LYS A 2 -19.91 -12.59 0.99
N GLN A 3 -18.96 -12.42 1.91
CA GLN A 3 -19.25 -12.20 3.33
C GLN A 3 -19.90 -10.83 3.53
N SER A 4 -20.94 -10.78 4.38
CA SER A 4 -21.67 -9.55 4.70
C SER A 4 -20.91 -8.69 5.71
N ALA A 5 -20.81 -7.39 5.43
CA ALA A 5 -20.06 -6.47 6.28
C ALA A 5 -20.86 -5.21 6.65
N ILE A 6 -20.64 -4.69 7.86
CA ILE A 6 -20.99 -3.31 8.21
C ILE A 6 -19.69 -2.49 8.10
N LEU A 7 -19.75 -1.40 7.33
CA LEU A 7 -18.62 -0.47 7.21
C LEU A 7 -18.84 0.73 8.14
N ILE A 8 -17.85 1.02 8.98
CA ILE A 8 -17.75 2.21 9.82
C ILE A 8 -16.63 3.07 9.25
N THR A 9 -16.95 4.26 8.74
CA THR A 9 -16.00 5.15 8.06
C THR A 9 -16.25 6.61 8.40
N TYR A 10 -15.36 7.49 7.95
CA TYR A 10 -15.53 8.93 8.05
C TYR A 10 -16.71 9.42 7.20
N ASP A 11 -17.23 10.62 7.50
CA ASP A 11 -18.39 11.20 6.81
C ASP A 11 -18.05 11.89 5.47
N ARG A 12 -16.75 12.04 5.15
CA ARG A 12 -16.30 12.62 3.89
C ARG A 12 -16.50 11.66 2.72
N ALA A 13 -16.99 12.18 1.60
CA ALA A 13 -17.31 11.38 0.42
C ALA A 13 -16.15 10.53 -0.09
N ASP A 14 -14.92 11.09 -0.09
CA ASP A 14 -13.72 10.43 -0.59
C ASP A 14 -13.29 9.28 0.33
N ASP A 15 -13.35 9.48 1.65
CA ASP A 15 -13.04 8.42 2.62
C ASP A 15 -14.05 7.26 2.49
N VAL A 16 -15.35 7.57 2.31
CA VAL A 16 -16.38 6.55 2.06
C VAL A 16 -16.09 5.77 0.77
N LYS A 17 -15.72 6.47 -0.31
CA LYS A 17 -15.43 5.85 -1.60
C LYS A 17 -14.20 4.93 -1.51
N GLU A 18 -13.12 5.37 -0.86
CA GLU A 18 -11.92 4.56 -0.65
C GLU A 18 -12.23 3.34 0.22
N ALA A 19 -12.94 3.51 1.34
CA ALA A 19 -13.29 2.42 2.25
C ALA A 19 -14.20 1.37 1.58
N LEU A 20 -15.18 1.78 0.77
CA LEU A 20 -16.02 0.87 -0.02
C LEU A 20 -15.19 0.09 -1.04
N ALA A 21 -14.25 0.75 -1.73
CA ALA A 21 -13.38 0.09 -2.69
C ALA A 21 -12.43 -0.93 -2.02
N LEU A 22 -11.96 -0.65 -0.80
CA LEU A 22 -11.21 -1.61 0.02
C LEU A 22 -12.07 -2.82 0.38
N CYS A 23 -13.31 -2.61 0.85
CA CYS A 23 -14.23 -3.70 1.19
C CYS A 23 -14.53 -4.59 -0.02
N ASP A 24 -14.83 -4.00 -1.18
CA ASP A 24 -15.10 -4.79 -2.39
C ASP A 24 -13.86 -5.56 -2.86
N THR A 25 -12.68 -4.95 -2.79
CA THR A 25 -11.41 -5.60 -3.13
C THR A 25 -11.13 -6.79 -2.20
N ALA A 26 -11.42 -6.64 -0.91
CA ALA A 26 -11.34 -7.72 0.07
C ALA A 26 -12.47 -8.77 -0.07
N GLY A 27 -13.43 -8.55 -0.98
CA GLY A 27 -14.53 -9.47 -1.26
C GLY A 27 -15.67 -9.41 -0.27
N TYR A 28 -15.80 -8.33 0.49
CA TYR A 28 -16.91 -8.09 1.39
C TYR A 28 -18.09 -7.40 0.68
N GLN A 29 -19.30 -7.79 1.04
CA GLN A 29 -20.52 -7.10 0.65
C GLN A 29 -20.98 -6.18 1.78
N VAL A 30 -20.83 -4.87 1.59
CA VAL A 30 -21.27 -3.89 2.58
C VAL A 30 -22.79 -3.79 2.59
N ILE A 31 -23.43 -4.19 3.69
CA ILE A 31 -24.89 -4.16 3.88
C ILE A 31 -25.35 -2.89 4.61
N LYS A 32 -24.45 -2.21 5.32
CA LYS A 32 -24.71 -0.94 6.00
C LYS A 32 -23.44 -0.12 6.12
N ILE A 33 -23.57 1.19 5.92
CA ILE A 33 -22.49 2.16 6.14
C ILE A 33 -22.87 3.03 7.33
N ILE A 34 -21.94 3.17 8.29
CA ILE A 34 -22.07 4.07 9.43
C ILE A 34 -21.00 5.14 9.26
N LYS A 35 -21.45 6.38 9.07
CA LYS A 35 -20.58 7.53 8.88
C LYS A 35 -20.40 8.28 10.20
N HIS A 36 -19.18 8.69 10.49
CA HIS A 36 -18.87 9.44 11.70
C HIS A 36 -17.75 10.45 11.48
N LYS A 37 -17.86 11.61 12.10
CA LYS A 37 -16.86 12.68 11.97
C LYS A 37 -15.52 12.32 12.63
N TYR A 38 -15.55 11.57 13.74
CA TYR A 38 -14.37 11.19 14.53
C TYR A 38 -14.43 9.70 14.89
N LEU A 39 -13.41 8.94 14.49
CA LEU A 39 -13.27 7.51 14.76
C LEU A 39 -12.20 7.18 15.81
N ASN A 40 -11.88 8.14 16.69
CA ASN A 40 -10.76 8.03 17.63
C ASN A 40 -11.18 8.05 19.12
N LYS A 41 -12.47 7.79 19.43
CA LYS A 41 -12.94 7.73 20.82
C LYS A 41 -12.23 6.62 21.61
N SER A 42 -11.82 6.93 22.85
CA SER A 42 -10.88 6.10 23.62
C SER A 42 -11.32 4.66 23.85
N LYS A 43 -12.60 4.40 24.09
CA LYS A 43 -13.11 3.08 24.48
C LYS A 43 -13.41 2.16 23.32
N TYR A 44 -14.05 2.68 22.25
CA TYR A 44 -14.57 1.91 21.14
C TYR A 44 -14.18 2.49 19.74
N GLY A 45 -13.42 3.57 19.68
CA GLY A 45 -13.28 4.35 18.45
C GLY A 45 -14.53 5.18 18.11
N LEU A 46 -15.72 4.75 18.57
CA LEU A 46 -17.02 5.39 18.46
C LEU A 46 -17.55 5.87 19.82
N GLY A 47 -18.55 6.75 19.80
CA GLY A 47 -19.32 7.08 20.99
C GLY A 47 -20.20 5.90 21.45
N GLU A 48 -20.43 5.78 22.78
CA GLU A 48 -21.17 4.65 23.35
C GLU A 48 -22.59 4.50 22.80
N GLY A 49 -23.33 5.60 22.59
CA GLY A 49 -24.66 5.56 21.99
C GLY A 49 -24.67 4.93 20.59
N LYS A 50 -23.66 5.24 19.76
CA LYS A 50 -23.52 4.61 18.43
C LYS A 50 -23.18 3.13 18.50
N VAL A 51 -22.46 2.71 19.55
CA VAL A 51 -22.15 1.29 19.77
C VAL A 51 -23.41 0.51 20.16
N GLU A 52 -24.32 1.10 20.96
CA GLU A 52 -25.61 0.46 21.29
C GLU A 52 -26.52 0.35 20.06
N GLU A 53 -26.65 1.42 19.25
CA GLU A 53 -27.38 1.34 17.95
C GLU A 53 -26.80 0.25 17.03
N LEU A 54 -25.48 0.16 16.99
CA LEU A 54 -24.78 -0.86 16.19
C LEU A 54 -25.09 -2.27 16.72
N LYS A 55 -25.12 -2.46 18.05
CA LYS A 55 -25.41 -3.74 18.68
C LYS A 55 -26.82 -4.25 18.34
N GLU A 56 -27.82 -3.38 18.35
CA GLU A 56 -29.19 -3.74 17.93
C GLU A 56 -29.22 -4.20 16.48
N PHE A 57 -28.55 -3.46 15.60
CA PHE A 57 -28.48 -3.82 14.18
C PHE A 57 -27.73 -5.15 13.97
N VAL A 58 -26.59 -5.37 14.63
CA VAL A 58 -25.82 -6.62 14.58
C VAL A 58 -26.68 -7.80 15.06
N SER A 59 -27.43 -7.64 16.14
CA SER A 59 -28.31 -8.67 16.68
C SER A 59 -29.41 -9.08 15.69
N SER A 60 -29.95 -8.12 14.92
CA SER A 60 -31.02 -8.34 13.96
C SER A 60 -30.54 -8.90 12.62
N LYS A 61 -29.43 -8.42 12.08
CA LYS A 61 -28.93 -8.75 10.73
C LYS A 61 -27.80 -9.77 10.69
N LYS A 62 -27.13 -10.01 11.82
CA LYS A 62 -26.03 -10.96 11.99
C LYS A 62 -24.97 -10.88 10.87
N PRO A 63 -24.32 -9.71 10.69
CA PRO A 63 -23.26 -9.58 9.69
C PRO A 63 -22.10 -10.50 10.04
N ASP A 64 -21.36 -10.97 9.02
CA ASP A 64 -20.18 -11.80 9.22
C ASP A 64 -19.04 -11.02 9.87
N VAL A 65 -18.93 -9.69 9.57
CA VAL A 65 -17.84 -8.85 10.03
C VAL A 65 -18.26 -7.38 10.16
N ILE A 66 -17.60 -6.66 11.04
CA ILE A 66 -17.66 -5.19 11.11
C ILE A 66 -16.30 -4.66 10.70
N ILE A 67 -16.27 -3.85 9.66
CA ILE A 67 -15.05 -3.22 9.13
C ILE A 67 -14.99 -1.79 9.65
N PHE A 68 -13.90 -1.48 10.33
CA PHE A 68 -13.63 -0.16 10.92
C PHE A 68 -12.53 0.53 10.11
N ASP A 69 -12.88 1.59 9.39
CA ASP A 69 -11.99 2.32 8.47
C ASP A 69 -11.02 3.26 9.23
N GLU A 70 -10.44 2.78 10.32
CA GLU A 70 -9.41 3.44 11.08
C GLU A 70 -8.55 2.37 11.78
N ILE A 71 -7.35 2.75 12.18
CA ILE A 71 -6.48 1.89 12.99
C ILE A 71 -7.02 1.84 14.41
N LEU A 72 -7.44 0.66 14.85
CA LEU A 72 -7.92 0.46 16.22
C LEU A 72 -6.78 0.08 17.16
N LYS A 73 -6.74 0.74 18.32
CA LYS A 73 -5.92 0.24 19.43
C LYS A 73 -6.39 -1.16 19.82
N PRO A 74 -5.48 -2.06 20.27
CA PRO A 74 -5.87 -3.41 20.70
C PRO A 74 -7.05 -3.44 21.68
N SER A 75 -7.05 -2.53 22.68
CA SER A 75 -8.14 -2.40 23.63
C SER A 75 -9.48 -1.96 23.02
N GLN A 76 -9.47 -1.08 22.01
CA GLN A 76 -10.68 -0.67 21.29
C GLN A 76 -11.27 -1.84 20.49
N ASN A 77 -10.43 -2.57 19.77
CA ASN A 77 -10.83 -3.77 19.03
C ASN A 77 -11.43 -4.82 19.98
N TYR A 78 -10.76 -5.08 21.11
CA TYR A 78 -11.24 -5.97 22.16
C TYR A 78 -12.62 -5.53 22.68
N ASN A 79 -12.78 -4.27 23.06
CA ASN A 79 -14.03 -3.74 23.62
C ASN A 79 -15.20 -3.84 22.63
N LEU A 80 -14.94 -3.52 21.33
CA LEU A 80 -15.94 -3.65 20.27
C LEU A 80 -16.33 -5.11 20.05
N ALA A 81 -15.36 -6.00 19.86
CA ALA A 81 -15.61 -7.42 19.65
C ALA A 81 -16.38 -8.06 20.81
N SER A 82 -16.00 -7.73 22.04
CA SER A 82 -16.67 -8.20 23.27
C SER A 82 -18.13 -7.70 23.37
N LYS A 83 -18.35 -6.41 23.04
CA LYS A 83 -19.66 -5.77 23.14
C LYS A 83 -20.62 -6.23 22.04
N LEU A 84 -20.12 -6.37 20.82
CA LEU A 84 -20.91 -6.68 19.62
C LEU A 84 -20.98 -8.18 19.31
N LYS A 85 -20.12 -8.98 19.92
CA LYS A 85 -19.99 -10.43 19.70
C LYS A 85 -19.85 -10.79 18.21
N THR A 86 -19.13 -9.96 17.49
CA THR A 86 -18.90 -10.10 16.04
C THR A 86 -17.41 -9.81 15.76
N ASN A 87 -16.87 -10.40 14.71
CA ASN A 87 -15.50 -10.13 14.29
C ASN A 87 -15.34 -8.67 13.86
N ILE A 88 -14.28 -8.04 14.31
CA ILE A 88 -13.94 -6.64 13.98
C ILE A 88 -12.66 -6.65 13.17
N LEU A 89 -12.73 -6.15 11.95
CA LEU A 89 -11.57 -5.85 11.12
C LEU A 89 -11.33 -4.35 11.12
N ASP A 90 -10.17 -3.93 11.60
CA ASP A 90 -9.74 -2.56 11.42
C ASP A 90 -9.09 -2.36 10.03
N ARG A 91 -8.76 -1.12 9.69
CA ARG A 91 -8.18 -0.77 8.39
C ARG A 91 -6.88 -1.54 8.10
N GLU A 92 -6.05 -1.79 9.12
CA GLU A 92 -4.81 -2.55 8.96
C GLU A 92 -5.09 -4.02 8.59
N ALA A 93 -5.99 -4.67 9.33
CA ALA A 93 -6.37 -6.06 9.06
C ALA A 93 -7.01 -6.21 7.67
N LEU A 94 -7.88 -5.28 7.27
CA LEU A 94 -8.49 -5.27 5.94
C LEU A 94 -7.45 -5.18 4.81
N ILE A 95 -6.47 -4.30 4.96
CA ILE A 95 -5.38 -4.15 3.98
C ILE A 95 -4.54 -5.44 3.91
N LEU A 96 -4.22 -6.05 5.06
CA LEU A 96 -3.48 -7.32 5.10
C LEU A 96 -4.23 -8.44 4.38
N GLU A 97 -5.55 -8.57 4.56
CA GLU A 97 -6.36 -9.53 3.83
C GLU A 97 -6.34 -9.30 2.30
N ILE A 98 -6.43 -8.05 1.86
CA ILE A 98 -6.33 -7.72 0.44
C ILE A 98 -4.96 -8.15 -0.11
N PHE A 99 -3.90 -7.88 0.63
CA PHE A 99 -2.56 -8.25 0.23
C PHE A 99 -2.36 -9.77 0.20
N GLU A 100 -2.87 -10.49 1.19
CA GLU A 100 -2.80 -11.96 1.21
C GLU A 100 -3.46 -12.58 -0.03
N ARG A 101 -4.63 -12.07 -0.42
CA ARG A 101 -5.36 -12.54 -1.62
C ARG A 101 -4.61 -12.25 -2.93
N ASN A 102 -3.89 -11.14 -2.99
CA ASN A 102 -3.20 -10.69 -4.20
C ASN A 102 -1.73 -11.15 -4.29
N ALA A 103 -1.19 -11.78 -3.23
CA ALA A 103 0.18 -12.27 -3.21
C ALA A 103 0.37 -13.52 -4.07
N THR A 104 1.10 -13.38 -5.16
CA THR A 104 1.40 -14.49 -6.08
C THR A 104 2.78 -15.10 -5.85
N SER A 105 3.79 -14.30 -5.48
CA SER A 105 5.14 -14.77 -5.28
C SER A 105 5.36 -15.35 -3.87
N ALA A 106 6.30 -16.31 -3.75
CA ALA A 106 6.69 -16.87 -2.45
C ALA A 106 7.23 -15.79 -1.50
N GLU A 107 7.93 -14.80 -2.02
CA GLU A 107 8.48 -13.70 -1.24
C GLU A 107 7.39 -12.76 -0.74
N SER A 108 6.46 -12.32 -1.61
CA SER A 108 5.34 -11.47 -1.18
C SER A 108 4.49 -12.15 -0.10
N LYS A 109 4.26 -13.47 -0.20
CA LYS A 109 3.57 -14.24 0.85
C LYS A 109 4.32 -14.22 2.18
N LEU A 110 5.66 -14.35 2.16
CA LEU A 110 6.47 -14.26 3.38
C LEU A 110 6.43 -12.87 4.00
N GLN A 111 6.43 -11.82 3.18
CA GLN A 111 6.36 -10.43 3.65
C GLN A 111 5.01 -10.13 4.30
N ILE A 112 3.93 -10.53 3.66
CA ILE A 112 2.59 -10.37 4.22
C ILE A 112 2.49 -11.14 5.55
N LYS A 113 2.99 -12.37 5.58
CA LYS A 113 3.01 -13.17 6.82
C LYS A 113 3.82 -12.51 7.93
N MET A 114 4.91 -11.83 7.60
CA MET A 114 5.67 -11.01 8.56
C MET A 114 4.83 -9.84 9.09
N ALA A 115 4.13 -9.13 8.21
CA ALA A 115 3.26 -8.01 8.60
C ALA A 115 2.08 -8.49 9.47
N GLU A 116 1.45 -9.60 9.13
CA GLU A 116 0.41 -10.23 9.94
C GLU A 116 0.91 -10.59 11.34
N LEU A 117 2.08 -11.19 11.45
CA LEU A 117 2.67 -11.54 12.73
C LEU A 117 3.01 -10.29 13.57
N ARG A 118 3.44 -9.20 12.95
CA ARG A 118 3.63 -7.91 13.66
C ARG A 118 2.30 -7.35 14.16
N TYR A 119 1.26 -7.38 13.33
CA TYR A 119 -0.09 -7.00 13.71
C TYR A 119 -0.62 -7.87 14.87
N GLU A 120 -0.47 -9.19 14.79
CA GLU A 120 -0.85 -10.14 15.86
C GLU A 120 -0.07 -9.90 17.15
N MET A 121 1.24 -9.65 17.04
CA MET A 121 2.12 -9.38 18.19
C MET A 121 1.62 -8.18 19.00
N SER A 122 1.24 -7.08 18.33
CA SER A 122 0.71 -5.89 18.99
C SER A 122 -0.60 -6.14 19.73
N ARG A 123 -1.35 -7.19 19.36
CA ARG A 123 -2.68 -7.54 19.88
C ARG A 123 -2.71 -8.84 20.69
N ALA A 124 -1.55 -9.46 20.91
CA ALA A 124 -1.45 -10.78 21.53
C ALA A 124 -2.15 -10.85 22.90
N LYS A 125 -1.96 -9.81 23.74
CA LYS A 125 -2.57 -9.74 25.07
C LYS A 125 -4.10 -9.73 25.04
N GLU A 126 -4.67 -8.90 24.16
CA GLU A 126 -6.11 -8.77 24.02
C GLU A 126 -6.72 -9.99 23.35
N LYS A 127 -6.00 -10.62 22.40
CA LYS A 127 -6.44 -11.86 21.73
C LYS A 127 -6.54 -13.02 22.72
N VAL A 128 -5.55 -13.18 23.61
CA VAL A 128 -5.59 -14.18 24.68
C VAL A 128 -6.74 -13.90 25.66
N ARG A 129 -6.98 -12.62 26.01
CA ARG A 129 -8.13 -12.25 26.85
C ARG A 129 -9.47 -12.56 26.19
N LEU A 130 -9.63 -12.32 24.89
CA LEU A 130 -10.86 -12.65 24.14
C LEU A 130 -11.11 -14.16 24.09
N ALA A 131 -10.09 -14.95 23.83
CA ALA A 131 -10.20 -16.42 23.81
C ALA A 131 -10.70 -16.98 25.16
N LYS A 132 -10.30 -16.35 26.28
CA LYS A 132 -10.71 -16.78 27.62
C LYS A 132 -12.05 -16.25 28.10
N MET A 133 -12.69 -15.33 27.39
CA MET A 133 -14.03 -14.83 27.77
C MET A 133 -15.12 -15.91 27.77
N GLY A 134 -14.87 -17.07 27.16
CA GLY A 134 -15.73 -18.25 27.22
C GLY A 134 -15.41 -19.23 28.35
N GLU A 135 -14.29 -19.04 29.07
CA GLU A 135 -13.84 -19.92 30.14
C GLU A 135 -14.00 -19.21 31.49
N GLN A 136 -14.32 -19.97 32.54
CA GLN A 136 -14.57 -19.40 33.89
C GLN A 136 -13.38 -18.61 34.40
N PRO A 137 -13.59 -17.44 35.08
CA PRO A 137 -12.52 -16.62 35.63
C PRO A 137 -11.93 -17.31 36.87
N GLY A 138 -10.78 -17.93 36.70
CA GLY A 138 -10.02 -18.46 37.78
C GLY A 138 -8.52 -18.56 37.46
N PHE A 139 -7.70 -17.86 38.23
CA PHE A 139 -6.23 -17.83 38.25
C PHE A 139 -5.55 -16.65 37.53
N MET A 140 -5.19 -15.65 38.31
CA MET A 140 -4.42 -14.46 37.88
C MET A 140 -3.01 -14.75 37.30
N GLY A 141 -2.43 -15.94 37.47
CA GLY A 141 -1.08 -16.28 37.03
C GLY A 141 -1.00 -16.90 35.62
N ILE A 142 -2.00 -17.66 35.22
CA ILE A 142 -2.01 -18.44 33.98
C ILE A 142 -2.09 -17.54 32.75
N GLY A 143 -2.82 -16.42 32.83
CA GLY A 143 -2.97 -15.49 31.69
C GLY A 143 -1.67 -14.85 31.20
N LYS A 144 -0.72 -14.56 32.10
CA LYS A 144 0.58 -13.98 31.72
C LYS A 144 1.44 -15.03 31.01
N PHE A 145 1.49 -16.24 31.54
CA PHE A 145 2.25 -17.34 30.93
C PHE A 145 1.77 -17.66 29.51
N GLU A 146 0.46 -17.71 29.29
CA GLU A 146 -0.08 -17.97 27.94
C GLU A 146 0.19 -16.83 26.96
N VAL A 147 0.12 -15.56 27.42
CA VAL A 147 0.54 -14.43 26.59
C VAL A 147 2.03 -14.54 26.25
N ASP A 148 2.89 -14.92 27.20
CA ASP A 148 4.32 -15.08 26.97
C ASP A 148 4.62 -16.24 26.00
N VAL A 149 3.93 -17.38 26.14
CA VAL A 149 4.05 -18.52 25.21
C VAL A 149 3.61 -18.11 23.80
N TYR A 150 2.45 -17.46 23.67
CA TYR A 150 1.94 -16.98 22.39
C TYR A 150 2.85 -15.97 21.72
N THR A 151 3.37 -15.00 22.48
CA THR A 151 4.30 -13.99 21.94
C THR A 151 5.64 -14.59 21.55
N ASN A 152 6.13 -15.61 22.28
CA ASN A 152 7.36 -16.31 21.94
C ASN A 152 7.19 -17.16 20.65
N ASP A 153 6.06 -17.80 20.47
CA ASP A 153 5.76 -18.50 19.20
C ASP A 153 5.77 -17.51 18.02
N ILE A 154 5.09 -16.37 18.16
CA ILE A 154 5.11 -15.34 17.11
C ILE A 154 6.54 -14.89 16.81
N LYS A 155 7.37 -14.61 17.83
CA LYS A 155 8.77 -14.19 17.64
C LYS A 155 9.59 -15.24 16.88
N ASN A 156 9.45 -16.52 17.23
CA ASN A 156 10.13 -17.62 16.58
C ASN A 156 9.75 -17.72 15.10
N ARG A 157 8.45 -17.58 14.79
CA ARG A 157 7.94 -17.57 13.42
C ARG A 157 8.45 -16.36 12.63
N MET A 158 8.49 -15.17 13.24
CA MET A 158 9.06 -13.96 12.64
C MET A 158 10.55 -14.13 12.32
N THR A 159 11.34 -14.70 13.25
CA THR A 159 12.77 -14.96 13.03
C THR A 159 12.99 -15.92 11.86
N ASN A 160 12.20 -16.98 11.77
CA ASN A 160 12.27 -17.93 10.66
C ASN A 160 11.92 -17.27 9.30
N ILE A 161 10.87 -16.45 9.27
CA ILE A 161 10.50 -15.69 8.07
C ILE A 161 11.58 -14.68 7.71
N LYS A 162 12.13 -13.93 8.67
CA LYS A 162 13.23 -12.98 8.46
C LYS A 162 14.42 -13.66 7.76
N SER A 163 14.83 -14.84 8.22
CA SER A 163 15.93 -15.59 7.60
C SER A 163 15.65 -15.96 6.13
N LYS A 164 14.42 -16.34 5.80
CA LYS A 164 14.01 -16.65 4.42
C LYS A 164 14.00 -15.39 3.54
N LEU A 165 13.51 -14.26 4.06
CA LEU A 165 13.50 -12.98 3.35
C LEU A 165 14.92 -12.46 3.07
N VAL A 166 15.88 -12.64 4.00
CA VAL A 166 17.29 -12.31 3.77
C VAL A 166 17.86 -13.12 2.61
N LYS A 167 17.56 -14.43 2.52
CA LYS A 167 18.01 -15.27 1.40
C LYS A 167 17.43 -14.80 0.08
N ALA A 168 16.12 -14.47 0.04
CA ALA A 168 15.46 -13.93 -1.15
C ALA A 168 16.09 -12.58 -1.57
N GLY A 169 16.39 -11.70 -0.62
CA GLY A 169 17.09 -10.42 -0.87
C GLY A 169 18.47 -10.59 -1.54
N LYS A 170 19.25 -11.57 -1.09
CA LYS A 170 20.53 -11.90 -1.73
C LYS A 170 20.38 -12.35 -3.19
N GLN A 171 19.37 -13.18 -3.48
CA GLN A 171 19.08 -13.59 -4.86
C GLN A 171 18.67 -12.42 -5.74
N ARG A 172 17.82 -11.50 -5.24
CA ARG A 172 17.45 -10.28 -5.98
C ARG A 172 18.68 -9.40 -6.28
N ALA A 173 19.58 -9.24 -5.32
CA ALA A 173 20.80 -8.47 -5.53
C ALA A 173 21.66 -9.06 -6.67
N LEU A 174 21.78 -10.39 -6.75
CA LEU A 174 22.49 -11.06 -7.86
C LEU A 174 21.78 -10.85 -9.21
N HIS A 175 20.45 -10.95 -9.24
CA HIS A 175 19.68 -10.67 -10.47
C HIS A 175 19.83 -9.20 -10.91
N ARG A 176 19.86 -8.24 -9.97
CA ARG A 176 20.13 -6.82 -10.29
C ARG A 176 21.51 -6.64 -10.91
N GLN A 177 22.54 -7.21 -10.30
CA GLN A 177 23.90 -7.15 -10.87
C GLN A 177 23.97 -7.74 -12.29
N GLY A 178 23.22 -8.80 -12.57
CA GLY A 178 23.10 -9.35 -13.92
C GLY A 178 22.48 -8.35 -14.92
N ARG A 179 21.39 -7.69 -14.54
CA ARG A 179 20.73 -6.65 -15.36
C ARG A 179 21.64 -5.44 -15.62
N ASP A 180 22.35 -5.00 -14.58
CA ASP A 180 23.30 -3.86 -14.67
C ASP A 180 24.46 -4.17 -15.63
N ARG A 181 24.96 -5.42 -15.67
CA ARG A 181 26.01 -5.84 -16.59
C ARG A 181 25.55 -5.81 -18.04
N ILE A 182 24.28 -6.12 -18.30
CA ILE A 182 23.69 -6.07 -19.66
C ILE A 182 23.42 -4.63 -20.08
N GLY A 183 23.41 -3.67 -19.12
CA GLY A 183 23.23 -2.24 -19.41
C GLY A 183 21.79 -1.79 -19.59
N PHE A 184 20.79 -2.59 -19.17
CA PHE A 184 19.40 -2.16 -19.18
C PHE A 184 19.16 -1.02 -18.18
N LYS A 185 18.49 0.02 -18.66
CA LYS A 185 17.92 1.05 -17.78
C LYS A 185 16.57 0.58 -17.25
N ILE A 186 16.25 0.96 -16.01
CA ILE A 186 15.02 0.56 -15.33
C ILE A 186 14.18 1.79 -15.05
N ILE A 187 12.89 1.72 -15.37
CA ILE A 187 11.87 2.71 -15.03
C ILE A 187 10.81 2.01 -14.19
N SER A 188 10.40 2.62 -13.08
CA SER A 188 9.32 2.09 -12.26
C SER A 188 8.15 3.07 -12.20
N LEU A 189 6.94 2.54 -12.34
CA LEU A 189 5.72 3.31 -12.14
C LEU A 189 5.40 3.35 -10.64
N ALA A 190 5.11 4.53 -10.12
CA ALA A 190 4.62 4.74 -8.77
C ALA A 190 3.36 5.60 -8.80
N GLY A 191 2.60 5.64 -7.72
CA GLY A 191 1.42 6.49 -7.61
C GLY A 191 0.30 5.87 -6.79
N TYR A 192 -0.69 6.67 -6.50
CA TYR A 192 -1.84 6.25 -5.70
C TYR A 192 -2.64 5.14 -6.40
N THR A 193 -3.40 4.34 -5.64
CA THR A 193 -4.33 3.37 -6.23
C THR A 193 -5.30 4.09 -7.18
N SER A 194 -5.67 3.45 -8.29
CA SER A 194 -6.56 4.00 -9.33
C SER A 194 -6.05 5.27 -10.06
N ALA A 195 -4.79 5.68 -9.89
CA ALA A 195 -4.21 6.79 -10.66
C ALA A 195 -3.98 6.46 -12.15
N GLY A 196 -4.14 5.19 -12.56
CA GLY A 196 -3.97 4.73 -13.94
C GLY A 196 -2.57 4.18 -14.25
N LYS A 197 -1.83 3.66 -13.24
CA LYS A 197 -0.51 3.04 -13.44
C LYS A 197 -0.55 1.86 -14.41
N THR A 198 -1.45 0.92 -14.18
CA THR A 198 -1.59 -0.29 -15.02
C THR A 198 -2.06 0.07 -16.42
N THR A 199 -2.94 1.05 -16.57
CA THR A 199 -3.35 1.59 -17.89
C THR A 199 -2.14 2.17 -18.62
N LEU A 200 -1.36 3.02 -17.92
CA LEU A 200 -0.14 3.59 -18.51
C LEU A 200 0.88 2.51 -18.88
N PHE A 201 1.05 1.50 -18.01
CA PHE A 201 1.92 0.36 -18.30
C PHE A 201 1.47 -0.38 -19.56
N ASN A 202 0.19 -0.73 -19.67
CA ASN A 202 -0.38 -1.40 -20.83
C ASN A 202 -0.16 -0.60 -22.11
N THR A 203 -0.44 0.69 -22.07
CA THR A 203 -0.29 1.57 -23.23
C THR A 203 1.19 1.72 -23.66
N LEU A 204 2.13 1.77 -22.71
CA LEU A 204 3.56 1.88 -23.02
C LEU A 204 4.16 0.56 -23.52
N THR A 205 3.65 -0.58 -23.07
CA THR A 205 4.15 -1.92 -23.40
C THR A 205 3.42 -2.58 -24.57
N GLY A 206 2.25 -2.07 -24.94
CA GLY A 206 1.36 -2.70 -25.92
C GLY A 206 0.65 -3.95 -25.40
N GLU A 207 0.64 -4.16 -24.08
CA GLU A 207 -0.09 -5.28 -23.44
C GLU A 207 -1.56 -4.91 -23.16
N THR A 208 -2.42 -5.92 -23.20
CA THR A 208 -3.82 -5.83 -22.78
C THR A 208 -4.00 -6.61 -21.47
N ARG A 209 -3.55 -6.04 -20.36
CA ARG A 209 -3.86 -6.60 -19.04
C ARG A 209 -5.25 -6.17 -18.63
N GLU A 210 -5.96 -7.08 -17.98
CA GLU A 210 -7.25 -6.73 -17.37
C GLU A 210 -7.05 -5.55 -16.41
N GLU A 211 -7.65 -4.43 -16.75
CA GLU A 211 -7.79 -3.30 -15.88
C GLU A 211 -8.92 -3.61 -14.88
N ASN A 212 -8.53 -4.14 -13.75
CA ASN A 212 -9.50 -4.43 -12.70
C ASN A 212 -9.70 -3.14 -11.87
N PRO A 213 -10.91 -2.65 -11.67
CA PRO A 213 -11.18 -1.45 -10.86
C PRO A 213 -10.85 -1.66 -9.37
N LYS A 214 -10.44 -2.85 -8.97
CA LYS A 214 -10.06 -3.18 -7.59
C LYS A 214 -8.77 -2.49 -7.19
N LEU A 215 -8.64 -2.16 -5.91
CA LEU A 215 -7.43 -1.60 -5.33
C LEU A 215 -6.33 -2.69 -5.25
N PHE A 216 -5.06 -2.30 -5.36
CA PHE A 216 -3.91 -3.22 -5.24
C PHE A 216 -3.93 -4.39 -6.23
N THR A 217 -4.33 -4.14 -7.47
CA THR A 217 -4.31 -5.15 -8.54
C THR A 217 -2.91 -5.70 -8.82
N THR A 218 -1.89 -4.88 -8.63
CA THR A 218 -0.48 -5.26 -8.79
C THR A 218 0.18 -5.33 -7.41
N LEU A 219 0.39 -6.53 -6.89
CA LEU A 219 1.17 -6.76 -5.66
C LEU A 219 2.56 -7.34 -5.96
N SER A 220 2.73 -7.99 -7.10
CA SER A 220 4.01 -8.45 -7.60
C SER A 220 4.45 -7.57 -8.74
N THR A 221 5.67 -7.03 -8.66
CA THR A 221 6.23 -6.19 -9.73
C THR A 221 6.23 -6.96 -11.03
N THR A 222 5.64 -6.36 -12.05
CA THR A 222 5.71 -6.89 -13.40
C THR A 222 6.64 -6.03 -14.22
N THR A 223 7.63 -6.67 -14.82
CA THR A 223 8.64 -5.98 -15.63
C THR A 223 8.51 -6.38 -17.10
N ARG A 224 8.59 -5.41 -18.00
CA ARG A 224 8.60 -5.60 -19.44
C ARG A 224 9.71 -4.79 -20.08
N LYS A 225 10.25 -5.33 -21.16
CA LYS A 225 11.21 -4.61 -22.01
C LYS A 225 10.44 -3.74 -23.00
N ILE A 226 10.77 -2.46 -23.05
CA ILE A 226 10.27 -1.51 -24.05
C ILE A 226 11.45 -0.76 -24.66
N LYS A 227 11.23 -0.11 -25.80
CA LYS A 227 12.20 0.76 -26.43
C LYS A 227 11.75 2.22 -26.29
N ILE A 228 12.60 3.05 -25.70
CA ILE A 228 12.38 4.51 -25.59
C ILE A 228 13.45 5.18 -26.42
N SER A 229 13.06 5.75 -27.57
CA SER A 229 14.01 6.19 -28.61
C SER A 229 14.95 5.03 -28.96
N GLU A 230 16.27 5.18 -28.78
CA GLU A 230 17.26 4.15 -29.04
C GLU A 230 17.71 3.36 -27.78
N ILE A 231 17.04 3.57 -26.64
CA ILE A 231 17.42 2.96 -25.36
C ILE A 231 16.50 1.78 -25.07
N ASP A 232 17.06 0.61 -24.82
CA ASP A 232 16.35 -0.53 -24.26
C ASP A 232 16.11 -0.32 -22.77
N VAL A 233 14.85 -0.34 -22.36
CA VAL A 233 14.41 -0.01 -21.01
C VAL A 233 13.55 -1.13 -20.45
N LEU A 234 13.73 -1.45 -19.18
CA LEU A 234 12.82 -2.28 -18.43
C LEU A 234 11.83 -1.38 -17.67
N ILE A 235 10.56 -1.46 -17.97
CA ILE A 235 9.51 -0.78 -17.24
C ILE A 235 8.84 -1.74 -16.25
N SER A 236 8.66 -1.30 -15.00
CA SER A 236 8.02 -2.08 -13.93
C SER A 236 6.76 -1.40 -13.45
N ASP A 237 5.64 -2.13 -13.39
CA ASP A 237 4.45 -1.71 -12.65
C ASP A 237 4.59 -2.13 -11.18
N THR A 238 4.28 -1.22 -10.26
CA THR A 238 4.42 -1.44 -8.82
C THR A 238 3.09 -1.33 -8.08
N VAL A 239 3.10 -1.69 -6.80
CA VAL A 239 1.95 -1.59 -5.90
C VAL A 239 1.46 -0.14 -5.82
N GLY A 240 0.14 0.05 -5.91
CA GLY A 240 -0.47 1.36 -5.69
C GLY A 240 -0.40 1.79 -4.22
N PHE A 241 -0.08 3.06 -3.98
CA PHE A 241 -0.12 3.63 -2.64
C PHE A 241 -1.56 3.92 -2.20
N ILE A 242 -1.80 3.93 -0.90
CA ILE A 242 -3.06 4.35 -0.27
C ILE A 242 -2.79 5.32 0.88
N SER A 243 -3.85 5.98 1.33
CA SER A 243 -3.79 6.82 2.53
C SER A 243 -3.56 5.97 3.79
N ASN A 244 -2.82 6.54 4.74
CA ASN A 244 -2.64 5.98 6.08
C ASN A 244 -2.07 4.55 6.09
N LEU A 245 -1.17 4.21 5.14
CA LEU A 245 -0.44 2.95 5.19
C LEU A 245 0.55 2.99 6.37
N PRO A 246 0.48 2.03 7.34
CA PRO A 246 1.40 2.00 8.46
C PRO A 246 2.86 1.79 8.01
N ALA A 247 3.80 2.44 8.69
CA ALA A 247 5.23 2.36 8.37
C ALA A 247 5.76 0.90 8.36
N TYR A 248 5.32 0.06 9.31
CA TYR A 248 5.72 -1.34 9.33
C TYR A 248 5.23 -2.16 8.13
N MET A 249 4.10 -1.77 7.52
CA MET A 249 3.64 -2.37 6.26
C MET A 249 4.51 -1.92 5.10
N ILE A 250 4.90 -0.63 5.04
CA ILE A 250 5.85 -0.14 4.03
C ILE A 250 7.16 -0.93 4.13
N GLU A 251 7.65 -1.17 5.36
CA GLU A 251 8.83 -2.00 5.60
C GLU A 251 8.62 -3.46 5.17
N ALA A 252 7.46 -4.04 5.45
CA ALA A 252 7.13 -5.40 5.01
C ALA A 252 7.10 -5.52 3.49
N PHE A 253 6.67 -4.48 2.77
CA PHE A 253 6.68 -4.42 1.30
C PHE A 253 7.95 -3.81 0.72
N LYS A 254 8.92 -3.46 1.56
CA LYS A 254 10.18 -2.83 1.12
C LYS A 254 10.81 -3.57 -0.05
N SER A 255 10.80 -4.91 -0.06
CA SER A 255 11.39 -5.68 -1.15
C SER A 255 10.66 -5.54 -2.48
N THR A 256 9.35 -5.39 -2.47
CA THR A 256 8.54 -5.13 -3.68
C THR A 256 8.69 -3.68 -4.13
N LEU A 257 8.79 -2.76 -3.16
CA LEU A 257 8.98 -1.33 -3.40
C LEU A 257 10.47 -0.97 -3.60
N GLU A 258 11.39 -1.85 -3.22
CA GLU A 258 12.84 -1.66 -3.37
C GLU A 258 13.26 -1.42 -4.83
N GLU A 259 12.49 -1.94 -5.80
CA GLU A 259 12.74 -1.63 -7.21
C GLU A 259 12.65 -0.14 -7.51
N LEU A 260 11.79 0.61 -6.78
CA LEU A 260 11.71 2.08 -6.89
C LEU A 260 13.01 2.78 -6.49
N THR A 261 13.75 2.22 -5.53
CA THR A 261 15.03 2.77 -5.05
C THR A 261 16.16 2.54 -6.06
N TYR A 262 16.14 1.37 -6.72
CA TYR A 262 17.19 0.95 -7.66
C TYR A 262 16.92 1.33 -9.11
N THR A 263 15.81 1.99 -9.39
CA THR A 263 15.43 2.44 -10.72
C THR A 263 16.24 3.67 -11.19
N ASN A 264 16.39 3.83 -12.50
CA ASN A 264 16.99 5.01 -13.10
C ASN A 264 16.02 6.18 -13.14
N ALA A 265 14.71 5.91 -13.30
CA ALA A 265 13.67 6.92 -13.21
C ALA A 265 12.41 6.33 -12.58
N VAL A 266 11.68 7.13 -11.81
CA VAL A 266 10.35 6.83 -11.28
C VAL A 266 9.34 7.71 -11.98
N ILE A 267 8.33 7.13 -12.59
CA ILE A 267 7.17 7.86 -13.08
C ILE A 267 6.12 7.85 -11.99
N LEU A 268 5.94 8.99 -11.31
CA LEU A 268 4.87 9.17 -10.35
C LEU A 268 3.59 9.57 -11.08
N VAL A 269 2.67 8.60 -11.20
CA VAL A 269 1.37 8.77 -11.87
C VAL A 269 0.38 9.40 -10.88
N ILE A 270 -0.17 10.55 -11.25
CA ILE A 270 -1.06 11.36 -10.44
C ILE A 270 -2.37 11.55 -11.20
N ASP A 271 -3.50 11.26 -10.57
CA ASP A 271 -4.82 11.53 -11.14
C ASP A 271 -5.12 13.02 -11.04
N ILE A 272 -4.98 13.76 -12.15
CA ILE A 272 -5.20 15.21 -12.15
C ILE A 272 -6.70 15.56 -12.16
N SER A 273 -7.60 14.60 -12.41
CA SER A 273 -9.03 14.81 -12.36
C SER A 273 -9.60 14.86 -10.93
N ASP A 274 -8.82 14.43 -9.93
CA ASP A 274 -9.22 14.48 -8.53
C ASP A 274 -9.51 15.94 -8.08
N PRO A 275 -10.49 16.16 -7.17
CA PRO A 275 -10.68 17.43 -6.49
C PRO A 275 -9.41 17.87 -5.76
N ILE A 276 -9.17 19.20 -5.65
CA ILE A 276 -7.91 19.77 -5.13
C ILE A 276 -7.48 19.17 -3.78
N LEU A 277 -8.40 19.05 -2.83
CA LEU A 277 -8.09 18.54 -1.49
C LEU A 277 -7.68 17.07 -1.52
N GLU A 278 -8.36 16.26 -2.34
CA GLU A 278 -8.05 14.84 -2.53
C GLU A 278 -6.71 14.69 -3.25
N LEU A 279 -6.51 15.45 -4.32
CA LEU A 279 -5.26 15.48 -5.08
C LEU A 279 -4.06 15.77 -4.17
N GLN A 280 -4.14 16.82 -3.34
CA GLN A 280 -3.08 17.15 -2.38
C GLN A 280 -2.84 16.05 -1.35
N LYS A 281 -3.91 15.43 -0.81
CA LYS A 281 -3.82 14.33 0.15
C LYS A 281 -3.10 13.13 -0.47
N LYS A 282 -3.51 12.72 -1.68
CA LYS A 282 -2.91 11.60 -2.42
C LYS A 282 -1.46 11.89 -2.81
N PHE A 283 -1.18 13.09 -3.30
CA PHE A 283 0.16 13.51 -3.67
C PHE A 283 1.13 13.48 -2.48
N ARG A 284 0.74 14.07 -1.34
CA ARG A 284 1.56 14.04 -0.11
C ARG A 284 1.78 12.60 0.38
N SER A 285 0.77 11.75 0.30
CA SER A 285 0.90 10.34 0.67
C SER A 285 1.92 9.61 -0.21
N CYS A 286 1.89 9.85 -1.53
CA CYS A 286 2.86 9.28 -2.46
C CYS A 286 4.29 9.78 -2.18
N MET A 287 4.46 11.10 -2.02
CA MET A 287 5.77 11.69 -1.76
C MET A 287 6.38 11.18 -0.45
N ARG A 288 5.58 11.08 0.61
CA ARG A 288 6.01 10.51 1.88
C ARG A 288 6.53 9.08 1.73
N VAL A 289 5.81 8.22 1.02
CA VAL A 289 6.24 6.82 0.80
C VAL A 289 7.53 6.76 -0.01
N LEU A 290 7.68 7.57 -1.06
CA LEU A 290 8.90 7.64 -1.85
C LEU A 290 10.11 8.14 -1.02
N GLU A 291 9.89 9.10 -0.13
CA GLU A 291 10.90 9.61 0.80
C GLU A 291 11.31 8.53 1.83
N GLU A 292 10.35 7.83 2.46
CA GLU A 292 10.60 6.73 3.39
C GLU A 292 11.37 5.56 2.73
N LEU A 293 11.19 5.38 1.42
CA LEU A 293 11.95 4.41 0.62
C LEU A 293 13.34 4.92 0.19
N GLY A 294 13.66 6.19 0.43
CA GLY A 294 14.91 6.81 0.02
C GLY A 294 15.04 7.02 -1.50
N VAL A 295 13.93 7.20 -2.19
CA VAL A 295 13.94 7.52 -3.63
C VAL A 295 14.43 8.95 -3.84
N ASP A 296 15.46 9.11 -4.68
CA ASP A 296 15.99 10.43 -5.02
C ASP A 296 14.94 11.24 -5.80
N TYR A 297 14.59 12.42 -5.28
CA TYR A 297 13.62 13.33 -5.91
C TYR A 297 13.99 13.65 -7.37
N ASN A 298 15.28 13.74 -7.67
CA ASN A 298 15.77 14.01 -9.03
C ASN A 298 15.45 12.91 -10.04
N LYS A 299 15.08 11.73 -9.59
CA LYS A 299 14.67 10.59 -10.44
C LYS A 299 13.17 10.58 -10.72
N ILE A 300 12.38 11.42 -10.03
CA ILE A 300 10.93 11.42 -10.14
C ILE A 300 10.50 12.28 -11.33
N ILE A 301 9.68 11.68 -12.19
CA ILE A 301 8.95 12.35 -13.27
C ILE A 301 7.48 12.32 -12.87
N PHE A 302 6.85 13.50 -12.82
CA PHE A 302 5.45 13.64 -12.44
C PHE A 302 4.55 13.55 -13.67
N ALA A 303 3.85 12.42 -13.81
CA ALA A 303 2.90 12.20 -14.89
C ALA A 303 1.47 12.48 -14.40
N LEU A 304 0.95 13.65 -14.76
CA LEU A 304 -0.40 14.11 -14.41
C LEU A 304 -1.39 13.44 -15.36
N ASN A 305 -1.89 12.27 -14.95
CA ASN A 305 -2.74 11.40 -15.78
C ASN A 305 -4.21 11.81 -15.72
N LYS A 306 -5.01 11.28 -16.65
CA LYS A 306 -6.43 11.59 -16.85
C LYS A 306 -6.69 13.04 -17.26
N SER A 307 -5.76 13.63 -18.00
CA SER A 307 -5.87 15.00 -18.51
C SER A 307 -6.99 15.17 -19.56
N ASP A 308 -7.57 14.08 -20.02
CA ASP A 308 -8.78 14.05 -20.85
C ASP A 308 -10.05 14.43 -20.09
N LEU A 309 -10.05 14.33 -18.77
CA LEU A 309 -11.17 14.66 -17.87
C LEU A 309 -11.09 16.05 -17.25
N THR A 310 -10.06 16.84 -17.59
CA THR A 310 -9.77 18.11 -16.91
C THR A 310 -9.39 19.19 -17.93
N SER A 311 -9.84 20.43 -17.73
CA SER A 311 -9.47 21.52 -18.61
C SER A 311 -7.99 21.94 -18.44
N HIS A 312 -7.42 22.56 -19.45
CA HIS A 312 -6.01 22.99 -19.42
C HIS A 312 -5.73 23.99 -18.28
N ASP A 313 -6.63 24.96 -18.07
CA ASP A 313 -6.47 25.97 -17.04
C ASP A 313 -6.55 25.38 -15.62
N GLU A 314 -7.42 24.38 -15.44
CA GLU A 314 -7.51 23.63 -14.18
C GLU A 314 -6.25 22.82 -13.91
N ILE A 315 -5.67 22.18 -14.96
CA ILE A 315 -4.40 21.47 -14.83
C ILE A 315 -3.29 22.44 -14.36
N LEU A 316 -3.14 23.61 -14.99
CA LEU A 316 -2.12 24.59 -14.60
C LEU A 316 -2.31 25.09 -13.17
N SER A 317 -3.54 25.36 -12.77
CA SER A 317 -3.87 25.74 -11.38
C SER A 317 -3.47 24.62 -10.39
N LYS A 318 -3.79 23.36 -10.70
CA LYS A 318 -3.43 22.20 -9.85
C LYS A 318 -1.90 21.99 -9.79
N VAL A 319 -1.19 22.19 -10.87
CA VAL A 319 0.29 22.15 -10.92
C VAL A 319 0.91 23.19 -9.97
N ASP A 320 0.38 24.40 -9.95
CA ASP A 320 0.84 25.45 -9.03
C ASP A 320 0.57 25.06 -7.56
N ILE A 321 -0.62 24.58 -7.27
CA ILE A 321 -1.04 24.09 -5.95
C ILE A 321 -0.17 22.93 -5.45
N LEU A 322 0.29 22.05 -6.34
CA LEU A 322 1.20 20.94 -6.00
C LEU A 322 2.66 21.38 -5.86
N GLY A 323 2.99 22.64 -6.16
CA GLY A 323 4.36 23.16 -6.15
C GLY A 323 5.24 22.61 -7.26
N LEU A 324 4.64 22.18 -8.38
CA LEU A 324 5.37 21.58 -9.50
C LEU A 324 5.72 22.59 -10.60
N LYS A 325 5.29 23.86 -10.49
CA LYS A 325 5.44 24.87 -11.54
C LYS A 325 6.91 25.08 -11.97
N GLU A 326 7.83 25.12 -11.02
CA GLU A 326 9.26 25.29 -11.27
C GLU A 326 9.98 23.97 -11.61
N ASN A 327 9.29 22.85 -11.51
CA ASN A 327 9.87 21.54 -11.79
C ASN A 327 9.81 21.24 -13.29
N LYS A 328 10.95 21.04 -13.92
CA LYS A 328 11.04 20.70 -15.37
C LYS A 328 10.69 19.26 -15.70
N LYS A 329 10.32 18.42 -14.71
CA LYS A 329 10.07 16.98 -14.89
C LYS A 329 8.61 16.62 -14.65
N TRP A 330 7.68 17.45 -15.06
CA TRP A 330 6.25 17.13 -15.06
C TRP A 330 5.64 17.29 -16.45
N LEU A 331 4.60 16.54 -16.71
CA LEU A 331 3.76 16.69 -17.89
C LEU A 331 2.37 16.13 -17.62
N TYR A 332 1.36 16.61 -18.32
CA TYR A 332 0.02 16.03 -18.27
C TYR A 332 -0.16 15.03 -19.42
N ILE A 333 -0.74 13.88 -19.09
CA ILE A 333 -0.95 12.78 -20.02
C ILE A 333 -2.38 12.23 -19.91
N SER A 334 -2.79 11.48 -20.90
CA SER A 334 -3.91 10.56 -20.77
C SER A 334 -3.44 9.17 -21.20
N ALA A 335 -3.37 8.26 -20.26
CA ALA A 335 -3.00 6.86 -20.53
C ALA A 335 -4.05 6.15 -21.40
N VAL A 336 -5.32 6.57 -21.33
CA VAL A 336 -6.42 5.99 -22.12
C VAL A 336 -6.40 6.46 -23.58
N THR A 337 -6.21 7.78 -23.79
CA THR A 337 -6.26 8.35 -25.16
C THR A 337 -4.89 8.38 -25.84
N GLY A 338 -3.81 8.11 -25.13
CA GLY A 338 -2.45 8.24 -25.62
C GLY A 338 -1.91 9.68 -25.68
N LYS A 339 -2.67 10.67 -25.20
CA LYS A 339 -2.28 12.09 -25.23
C LYS A 339 -0.97 12.31 -24.48
N ASN A 340 -0.02 13.00 -25.13
CA ASN A 340 1.31 13.39 -24.61
C ASN A 340 2.20 12.21 -24.17
N LEU A 341 1.95 10.97 -24.62
CA LEU A 341 2.82 9.84 -24.30
C LEU A 341 4.16 9.89 -25.03
N ASP A 342 4.20 10.48 -26.22
CA ASP A 342 5.46 10.64 -26.94
C ASP A 342 6.35 11.70 -26.25
N GLN A 343 5.78 12.80 -25.74
CA GLN A 343 6.51 13.75 -24.90
C GLN A 343 7.01 13.10 -23.59
N LEU A 344 6.23 12.16 -23.01
CA LEU A 344 6.70 11.37 -21.87
C LEU A 344 7.92 10.53 -22.23
N LYS A 345 7.92 9.86 -23.40
CA LYS A 345 9.07 9.07 -23.87
C LYS A 345 10.29 9.95 -24.14
N GLU A 346 10.10 11.15 -24.71
CA GLU A 346 11.17 12.13 -24.92
C GLU A 346 11.79 12.58 -23.59
N LEU A 347 10.96 12.97 -22.61
CA LEU A 347 11.41 13.37 -21.27
C LEU A 347 12.17 12.23 -20.57
N LEU A 348 11.67 11.00 -20.67
CA LEU A 348 12.35 9.82 -20.16
C LEU A 348 13.70 9.59 -20.83
N SER A 349 13.78 9.76 -22.15
CA SER A 349 15.03 9.63 -22.90
C SER A 349 16.10 10.62 -22.39
N VAL A 350 15.71 11.88 -22.14
CA VAL A 350 16.60 12.90 -21.59
C VAL A 350 17.09 12.52 -20.19
N VAL A 351 16.17 12.12 -19.30
CA VAL A 351 16.51 11.71 -17.92
C VAL A 351 17.44 10.51 -17.91
N LEU A 352 17.17 9.49 -18.72
CA LEU A 352 17.96 8.27 -18.80
C LEU A 352 19.35 8.47 -19.38
N LYS A 353 19.52 9.42 -20.30
CA LYS A 353 20.85 9.77 -20.86
C LYS A 353 21.73 10.50 -19.86
N ASN A 354 21.15 11.35 -19.02
CA ASN A 354 21.87 12.17 -18.04
C ASN A 354 22.22 11.40 -16.74
N GLU A 355 21.65 10.24 -16.51
CA GLU A 355 21.99 9.40 -15.35
C GLU A 355 23.24 8.57 -15.62
N PRO A 356 24.33 8.71 -14.81
CA PRO A 356 25.49 7.84 -14.92
C PRO A 356 25.07 6.39 -14.64
N MET A 357 25.64 5.43 -15.39
CA MET A 357 25.46 4.00 -15.13
C MET A 357 25.75 3.71 -13.64
N ILE A 358 24.88 2.96 -12.96
CA ILE A 358 24.82 2.73 -11.49
C ILE A 358 26.11 2.10 -10.89
N LYS A 359 27.24 2.17 -11.54
CA LYS A 359 28.50 1.55 -11.10
C LYS A 359 29.04 2.03 -9.73
N LYS A 360 28.72 3.25 -9.29
CA LYS A 360 29.25 3.82 -8.02
C LYS A 360 28.38 3.64 -6.78
N LYS A 361 27.08 3.34 -6.92
CA LYS A 361 26.19 3.19 -5.75
C LYS A 361 26.26 1.82 -5.07
N ASN A 362 26.71 0.80 -5.77
CA ASN A 362 26.81 -0.57 -5.22
C ASN A 362 27.89 -0.73 -4.15
N GLU A 363 28.91 0.14 -4.08
CA GLU A 363 29.93 0.09 -3.02
C GLU A 363 29.42 0.68 -1.69
N ILE A 364 28.58 1.71 -1.76
CA ILE A 364 27.97 2.34 -0.57
C ILE A 364 26.93 1.40 0.05
N ILE A 365 26.13 0.76 -0.78
CA ILE A 365 25.05 -0.16 -0.34
C ILE A 365 25.63 -1.47 0.23
N LYS A 366 26.80 -1.94 -0.25
CA LYS A 366 27.48 -3.07 0.41
C LYS A 366 27.81 -2.76 1.86
N LYS A 367 28.27 -1.56 2.15
CA LYS A 367 28.58 -1.13 3.52
C LYS A 367 27.30 -0.98 4.39
N GLU A 368 26.21 -0.47 3.83
CA GLU A 368 24.94 -0.33 4.57
C GLU A 368 24.24 -1.68 4.84
N ILE A 369 24.38 -2.66 3.95
CA ILE A 369 23.84 -4.01 4.16
C ILE A 369 24.64 -4.74 5.26
N GLU A 370 25.95 -4.55 5.34
CA GLU A 370 26.79 -5.11 6.40
C GLU A 370 26.46 -4.48 7.77
N ILE A 371 26.19 -3.18 7.82
CA ILE A 371 25.89 -2.45 9.07
C ILE A 371 24.48 -2.74 9.62
N ASN A 372 23.47 -2.93 8.77
CA ASN A 372 22.08 -3.12 9.20
C ASN A 372 21.70 -4.58 9.54
N TYR A 373 22.61 -5.52 9.49
CA TYR A 373 22.36 -6.93 9.83
C TYR A 373 23.19 -7.44 11.00
N GLU A 374 24.03 -6.59 11.60
CA GLU A 374 24.81 -6.91 12.82
C GLU A 374 24.09 -6.46 14.12
N ASP A 375 23.02 -5.68 14.04
CA ASP A 375 22.13 -5.32 15.17
C ASP A 375 20.80 -6.16 15.06
#